data_7d2dc2bd991871b90ded158ca463cdb2
#
_entry.id   7d2dc2bd991871b90ded158ca463cdb2
#
_cell.length_a   1.000
_cell.length_b   1.000
_cell.length_c   1.000
_cell.angle_alpha   90.00
_cell.angle_beta   90.00
_cell.angle_gamma   90.00
#
_symmetry.space_group_name_H-M   'P 1'
#
loop_
_entity.id
_entity.type
_entity.pdbx_description
1 polymer ?
#
loop_
_entity_poly.entity_id
_entity_poly.type
_entity_poly.pdbx_seq_one_letter_code
_entity_poly.pdbx_strand_id
1 'polypeptide(L)'
;MKIPDMPPNEPDRLQALRSLKILDTAPDERFDRITRIAQRAFRVPIALVSLVDAERQWFKSRQGLCACETHRDISFCGHAILDDTLLVVPNAVDDPRFADNPLVTGDPHIRFYAGIPLNVLNNYRKFWV
;
A
#
# COMPACT_ATOMS: atom_id res chain seq x y z
N MET A 1 7.07 -14.90 -7.80
CA MET A 1 6.64 -13.52 -7.48
C MET A 1 6.53 -12.72 -8.76
N LYS A 2 5.50 -11.89 -8.85
CA LYS A 2 5.38 -10.95 -9.97
C LYS A 2 5.68 -9.54 -9.47
N ILE A 3 6.62 -8.85 -10.11
CA ILE A 3 6.86 -7.42 -9.88
C ILE A 3 5.65 -6.65 -10.42
N PRO A 4 5.12 -5.67 -9.68
CA PRO A 4 3.98 -4.88 -10.15
C PRO A 4 4.29 -4.18 -11.48
N ASP A 5 3.33 -4.19 -12.40
CA ASP A 5 3.43 -3.43 -13.63
C ASP A 5 3.42 -1.92 -13.33
N MET A 6 3.95 -1.13 -14.24
CA MET A 6 3.93 0.32 -14.13
C MET A 6 2.60 0.86 -14.67
N PRO A 7 1.88 1.71 -13.91
CA PRO A 7 0.66 2.33 -14.43
C PRO A 7 0.94 3.17 -15.67
N PRO A 8 0.01 3.22 -16.65
CA PRO A 8 0.20 4.02 -17.87
C PRO A 8 0.38 5.52 -17.59
N ASN A 9 -0.20 6.02 -16.51
CA ASN A 9 -0.14 7.43 -16.09
C ASN A 9 0.89 7.69 -15.00
N GLU A 10 1.93 6.87 -14.91
CA GLU A 10 2.90 6.94 -13.81
C GLU A 10 3.52 8.33 -13.60
N PRO A 11 3.98 9.06 -14.64
CA PRO A 11 4.54 10.40 -14.41
C PRO A 11 3.55 11.37 -13.77
N ASP A 12 2.30 11.36 -14.23
CA ASP A 12 1.25 12.22 -13.68
C ASP A 12 0.89 11.82 -12.25
N ARG A 13 0.83 10.51 -11.99
CA ARG A 13 0.57 9.97 -10.67
C ARG A 13 1.65 10.39 -9.67
N LEU A 14 2.92 10.27 -10.04
CA LEU A 14 4.04 10.68 -9.19
C LEU A 14 4.04 12.19 -8.93
N GLN A 15 3.77 12.98 -9.96
CA GLN A 15 3.69 14.44 -9.81
C GLN A 15 2.57 14.81 -8.83
N ALA A 16 1.41 14.19 -8.96
CA ALA A 16 0.28 14.41 -8.06
C ALA A 16 0.63 14.01 -6.63
N LEU A 17 1.25 12.83 -6.43
CA LEU A 17 1.68 12.37 -5.11
C LEU A 17 2.66 13.35 -4.46
N ARG A 18 3.67 13.79 -5.19
CA ARG A 18 4.69 14.72 -4.69
C ARG A 18 4.11 16.09 -4.39
N SER A 19 3.09 16.53 -5.12
CA SER A 19 2.43 17.81 -4.88
C SER A 19 1.72 17.88 -3.54
N LEU A 20 1.38 16.75 -2.95
CA LEU A 20 0.71 16.67 -1.64
C LEU A 20 1.67 16.93 -0.47
N LYS A 21 2.98 16.78 -0.70
CA LYS A 21 4.04 17.06 0.28
C LYS A 21 3.88 16.28 1.59
N ILE A 22 3.46 15.01 1.50
CA ILE A 22 3.30 14.14 2.67
C ILE A 22 4.31 13.00 2.74
N LEU A 23 5.04 12.72 1.65
CA LEU A 23 6.17 11.77 1.71
C LEU A 23 7.22 12.29 2.67
N ASP A 24 7.79 11.38 3.47
CA ASP A 24 8.86 11.66 4.43
C ASP A 24 8.47 12.70 5.49
N THR A 25 7.20 12.77 5.84
CA THR A 25 6.69 13.66 6.89
C THR A 25 6.47 12.89 8.19
N ALA A 26 6.37 13.64 9.30
CA ALA A 26 6.14 13.06 10.61
C ALA A 26 4.76 12.35 10.70
N PRO A 27 4.60 11.39 11.62
CA PRO A 27 3.30 10.80 11.89
C PRO A 27 2.24 11.88 12.17
N ASP A 28 1.02 11.60 11.73
CA ASP A 28 -0.10 12.52 11.83
C ASP A 28 -1.31 11.76 12.38
N GLU A 29 -1.86 12.25 13.47
CA GLU A 29 -3.00 11.61 14.16
C GLU A 29 -4.23 11.48 13.25
N ARG A 30 -4.41 12.36 12.30
CA ARG A 30 -5.53 12.26 11.35
C ARG A 30 -5.47 10.97 10.52
N PHE A 31 -4.27 10.52 10.18
CA PHE A 31 -4.06 9.25 9.47
C PHE A 31 -3.98 8.07 10.45
N ASP A 32 -3.29 8.24 11.57
CA ASP A 32 -3.11 7.18 12.57
C ASP A 32 -4.44 6.75 13.17
N ARG A 33 -5.36 7.66 13.34
CA ARG A 33 -6.72 7.36 13.79
C ARG A 33 -7.45 6.43 12.82
N ILE A 34 -7.27 6.67 11.51
CA ILE A 34 -7.89 5.83 10.47
C ILE A 34 -7.33 4.42 10.51
N THR A 35 -6.01 4.27 10.60
CA THR A 35 -5.39 2.94 10.66
C THR A 35 -5.73 2.19 11.94
N ARG A 36 -5.84 2.88 13.09
CA ARG A 36 -6.29 2.25 14.33
C ARG A 36 -7.72 1.75 14.23
N ILE A 37 -8.61 2.54 13.65
CA ILE A 37 -10.01 2.14 13.44
C ILE A 37 -10.08 0.95 12.49
N ALA A 38 -9.36 0.98 11.38
CA ALA A 38 -9.34 -0.10 10.42
C ALA A 38 -8.85 -1.40 11.04
N GLN A 39 -7.75 -1.34 11.82
CA GLN A 39 -7.20 -2.51 12.50
C GLN A 39 -8.24 -3.17 13.42
N ARG A 40 -8.98 -2.36 14.17
CA ARG A 40 -10.01 -2.86 15.10
C ARG A 40 -11.26 -3.33 14.37
N ALA A 41 -11.74 -2.56 13.40
CA ALA A 41 -12.98 -2.86 12.69
C ALA A 41 -12.88 -4.16 11.90
N PHE A 42 -11.75 -4.39 11.25
CA PHE A 42 -11.52 -5.60 10.44
C PHE A 42 -10.80 -6.71 11.22
N ARG A 43 -10.42 -6.48 12.46
CA ARG A 43 -9.69 -7.44 13.30
C ARG A 43 -8.46 -8.01 12.59
N VAL A 44 -7.69 -7.11 12.00
CA VAL A 44 -6.44 -7.45 11.29
C VAL A 44 -5.24 -6.99 12.11
N PRO A 45 -4.09 -7.68 12.02
CA PRO A 45 -2.90 -7.26 12.76
C PRO A 45 -2.24 -6.03 12.17
N ILE A 46 -2.41 -5.76 10.87
CA ILE A 46 -1.74 -4.67 10.17
C ILE A 46 -2.76 -3.82 9.43
N ALA A 47 -2.66 -2.51 9.58
CA ALA A 47 -3.42 -1.53 8.80
C ALA A 47 -2.49 -0.38 8.42
N LEU A 48 -2.55 0.05 7.17
CA LEU A 48 -1.60 1.00 6.59
C LEU A 48 -2.31 2.06 5.76
N VAL A 49 -1.76 3.27 5.78
CA VAL A 49 -1.93 4.25 4.70
C VAL A 49 -0.61 4.30 3.96
N SER A 50 -0.59 3.77 2.75
CA SER A 50 0.61 3.61 1.94
C SER A 50 0.63 4.61 0.79
N LEU A 51 1.81 5.15 0.52
CA LEU A 51 2.07 5.99 -0.63
C LEU A 51 3.07 5.25 -1.53
N VAL A 52 2.68 4.97 -2.76
CA VAL A 52 3.54 4.26 -3.70
C VAL A 52 4.35 5.28 -4.50
N ASP A 53 5.60 5.45 -4.12
CA ASP A 53 6.57 6.31 -4.78
C ASP A 53 7.22 5.59 -5.98
N ALA A 54 8.19 6.22 -6.62
CA ALA A 54 8.83 5.68 -7.82
C ALA A 54 9.46 4.30 -7.62
N GLU A 55 10.13 4.09 -6.47
CA GLU A 55 10.86 2.84 -6.19
C GLU A 55 10.56 2.26 -4.83
N ARG A 56 9.66 2.87 -4.06
CA ARG A 56 9.35 2.45 -2.70
C ARG A 56 7.86 2.59 -2.41
N GLN A 57 7.41 1.80 -1.46
CA GLN A 57 6.14 1.97 -0.78
C GLN A 57 6.44 2.59 0.59
N TRP A 58 5.98 3.80 0.84
CA TRP A 58 6.22 4.51 2.08
C TRP A 58 4.94 4.62 2.90
N PHE A 59 5.03 4.39 4.22
CA PHE A 59 3.85 4.36 5.07
C PHE A 59 3.66 5.69 5.80
N LYS A 60 2.64 6.45 5.40
CA LYS A 60 2.23 7.66 6.13
C LYS A 60 1.65 7.31 7.49
N SER A 61 0.96 6.18 7.58
CA SER A 61 0.44 5.65 8.83
C SER A 61 0.54 4.13 8.82
N ARG A 62 0.86 3.55 9.98
CA ARG A 62 1.00 2.11 10.11
C ARG A 62 0.64 1.64 11.50
N GLN A 63 -0.04 0.51 11.56
CA GLN A 63 -0.32 -0.22 12.79
C GLN A 63 0.14 -1.66 12.57
N GLY A 64 0.87 -2.21 13.56
CA GLY A 64 1.28 -3.61 13.53
C GLY A 64 2.46 -3.94 12.62
N LEU A 65 3.12 -2.94 12.03
CA LEU A 65 4.28 -3.12 11.18
C LEU A 65 5.40 -2.17 11.60
N CYS A 66 6.61 -2.69 11.76
CA CYS A 66 7.75 -1.88 12.21
C CYS A 66 8.43 -1.12 11.08
N ALA A 67 8.42 -1.65 9.86
CA ALA A 67 9.06 -1.03 8.70
C ALA A 67 8.40 0.30 8.35
N CYS A 68 9.21 1.31 8.02
CA CYS A 68 8.74 2.61 7.54
C CYS A 68 8.40 2.60 6.06
N GLU A 69 9.05 1.73 5.32
CA GLU A 69 8.90 1.60 3.88
C GLU A 69 9.37 0.23 3.42
N THR A 70 8.97 -0.15 2.22
CA THR A 70 9.47 -1.34 1.53
C THR A 70 9.80 -0.97 0.09
N HIS A 71 10.59 -1.82 -0.58
CA HIS A 71 10.82 -1.65 -2.01
C HIS A 71 9.49 -1.85 -2.77
N ARG A 72 9.29 -1.04 -3.79
CA ARG A 72 8.06 -1.10 -4.60
C ARG A 72 7.85 -2.46 -5.25
N ASP A 73 8.91 -3.11 -5.68
CA ASP A 73 8.83 -4.39 -6.40
C ASP A 73 8.19 -5.51 -5.57
N ILE A 74 8.32 -5.46 -4.25
CA ILE A 74 7.70 -6.45 -3.36
C ILE A 74 6.37 -5.95 -2.78
N SER A 75 5.90 -4.77 -3.14
CA SER A 75 4.70 -4.20 -2.55
C SER A 75 3.43 -4.81 -3.15
N PHE A 76 2.49 -5.17 -2.29
CA PHE A 76 1.13 -5.52 -2.69
C PHE A 76 0.41 -4.29 -3.24
N CYS A 77 0.66 -3.14 -2.65
CA CYS A 77 0.05 -1.87 -3.06
C CYS A 77 0.47 -1.47 -4.47
N GLY A 78 1.67 -1.85 -4.91
CA GLY A 78 2.09 -1.65 -6.30
C GLY A 78 1.16 -2.31 -7.31
N HIS A 79 0.61 -3.48 -6.96
CA HIS A 79 -0.42 -4.14 -7.77
C HIS A 79 -1.78 -3.46 -7.63
N ALA A 80 -2.12 -3.03 -6.42
CA ALA A 80 -3.41 -2.40 -6.15
C ALA A 80 -3.61 -1.08 -6.91
N ILE A 81 -2.53 -0.32 -7.15
CA ILE A 81 -2.61 0.96 -7.86
C ILE A 81 -2.93 0.83 -9.35
N LEU A 82 -2.89 -0.37 -9.89
CA LEU A 82 -3.14 -0.58 -11.32
C LEU A 82 -4.62 -0.47 -11.68
N ASP A 83 -5.50 -0.54 -10.69
CA ASP A 83 -6.95 -0.47 -10.86
C ASP A 83 -7.56 0.48 -9.84
N ASP A 84 -8.79 0.94 -10.08
CA ASP A 84 -9.53 1.81 -9.17
C ASP A 84 -10.41 1.02 -8.19
N THR A 85 -10.41 -0.30 -8.30
CA THR A 85 -11.23 -1.17 -7.46
C THR A 85 -10.44 -1.78 -6.32
N LEU A 86 -11.16 -2.34 -5.36
CA LEU A 86 -10.57 -3.06 -4.24
C LEU A 86 -9.79 -4.29 -4.75
N LEU A 87 -8.53 -4.40 -4.36
CA LEU A 87 -7.75 -5.62 -4.55
C LEU A 87 -7.85 -6.48 -3.29
N VAL A 88 -8.35 -7.70 -3.45
CA VAL A 88 -8.40 -8.68 -2.37
C VAL A 88 -7.56 -9.89 -2.74
N VAL A 89 -6.66 -10.26 -1.84
CA VAL A 89 -5.87 -11.48 -1.93
C VAL A 89 -6.26 -12.36 -0.75
N PRO A 90 -7.14 -13.36 -0.94
CA PRO A 90 -7.64 -14.19 0.16
C PRO A 90 -6.55 -14.96 0.88
N ASN A 91 -5.60 -15.52 0.13
CA ASN A 91 -4.43 -16.18 0.68
C ASN A 91 -3.24 -16.02 -0.26
N ALA A 92 -2.27 -15.22 0.17
CA ALA A 92 -1.10 -14.89 -0.65
C ALA A 92 -0.24 -16.11 -1.01
N VAL A 93 -0.25 -17.16 -0.18
CA VAL A 93 0.49 -18.40 -0.44
C VAL A 93 -0.04 -19.11 -1.69
N ASP A 94 -1.34 -18.97 -1.96
CA ASP A 94 -2.00 -19.60 -3.10
C ASP A 94 -2.06 -18.70 -4.34
N ASP A 95 -1.56 -17.47 -4.23
CA ASP A 95 -1.60 -16.49 -5.33
C ASP A 95 -0.26 -16.50 -6.07
N PRO A 96 -0.24 -16.81 -7.37
CA PRO A 96 1.02 -16.87 -8.14
C PRO A 96 1.81 -15.56 -8.14
N ARG A 97 1.14 -14.43 -7.95
CA ARG A 97 1.81 -13.13 -7.89
C ARG A 97 2.60 -12.92 -6.61
N PHE A 98 2.20 -13.60 -5.51
CA PHE A 98 2.70 -13.30 -4.17
C PHE A 98 3.30 -14.49 -3.44
N ALA A 99 3.11 -15.71 -3.91
CA ALA A 99 3.46 -16.93 -3.16
C ALA A 99 4.90 -16.94 -2.65
N ASP A 100 5.85 -16.48 -3.45
CA ASP A 100 7.28 -16.40 -3.10
C ASP A 100 7.76 -14.98 -2.78
N ASN A 101 6.82 -14.06 -2.54
CA ASN A 101 7.14 -12.68 -2.14
C ASN A 101 7.81 -12.69 -0.76
N PRO A 102 8.89 -11.91 -0.56
CA PRO A 102 9.58 -11.86 0.74
C PRO A 102 8.68 -11.48 1.92
N LEU A 103 7.62 -10.70 1.69
CA LEU A 103 6.67 -10.32 2.73
C LEU A 103 5.70 -11.47 3.08
N VAL A 104 5.68 -12.53 2.27
CA VAL A 104 4.87 -13.74 2.48
C VAL A 104 5.72 -14.85 3.08
N THR A 105 6.91 -15.08 2.54
CA THR A 105 7.82 -16.13 3.00
C THR A 105 8.59 -15.73 4.26
N GLY A 106 8.81 -14.43 4.47
CA GLY A 106 9.43 -13.85 5.66
C GLY A 106 8.48 -12.88 6.36
N ASP A 107 9.00 -12.16 7.36
CA ASP A 107 8.20 -11.16 8.08
C ASP A 107 7.56 -10.15 7.11
N PRO A 108 6.29 -9.81 7.32
CA PRO A 108 5.37 -10.20 8.41
C PRO A 108 4.52 -11.45 8.11
N HIS A 109 4.91 -12.28 7.14
CA HIS A 109 4.19 -13.49 6.75
C HIS A 109 2.74 -13.20 6.31
N ILE A 110 2.57 -12.28 5.38
CA ILE A 110 1.26 -11.89 4.87
C ILE A 110 0.54 -13.10 4.30
N ARG A 111 -0.74 -13.24 4.64
CA ARG A 111 -1.64 -14.27 4.10
C ARG A 111 -2.82 -13.64 3.40
N PHE A 112 -3.54 -12.78 4.10
CA PHE A 112 -4.65 -12.02 3.55
C PHE A 112 -4.22 -10.58 3.29
N TYR A 113 -4.69 -10.02 2.18
CA TYR A 113 -4.49 -8.61 1.86
C TYR A 113 -5.76 -8.04 1.25
N ALA A 114 -6.10 -6.83 1.66
CA ALA A 114 -7.13 -6.02 1.02
C ALA A 114 -6.63 -4.59 0.93
N GLY A 115 -6.63 -4.03 -0.25
CA GLY A 115 -6.19 -2.68 -0.49
C GLY A 115 -7.10 -1.95 -1.46
N ILE A 116 -7.47 -0.73 -1.13
CA ILE A 116 -8.28 0.12 -1.99
C ILE A 116 -7.54 1.40 -2.31
N PRO A 117 -7.49 1.80 -3.60
CA PRO A 117 -6.90 3.06 -3.98
C PRO A 117 -7.74 4.23 -3.48
N LEU A 118 -7.07 5.25 -2.98
CA LEU A 118 -7.70 6.51 -2.65
C LEU A 118 -7.43 7.50 -3.77
N ASN A 119 -8.49 7.99 -4.40
CA ASN A 119 -8.39 9.02 -5.43
C ASN A 119 -8.59 10.38 -4.77
N VAL A 120 -7.57 11.23 -4.87
CA VAL A 120 -7.63 12.60 -4.37
C VAL A 120 -7.62 13.51 -5.58
N LEU A 121 -8.65 14.30 -5.74
CA LEU A 121 -8.80 15.24 -6.86
C LEU A 121 -8.62 14.56 -8.23
N ASN A 122 -9.53 14.65 -9.13
CA ASN A 122 -9.42 14.32 -10.56
C ASN A 122 -8.77 12.96 -10.94
N ASN A 123 -8.90 11.91 -10.16
CA ASN A 123 -8.45 10.55 -10.50
C ASN A 123 -6.95 10.35 -10.74
N TYR A 124 -6.12 11.39 -10.63
CA TYR A 124 -4.68 11.26 -10.86
C TYR A 124 -3.88 11.03 -9.58
N ARG A 125 -4.52 11.19 -8.42
CA ARG A 125 -3.87 11.14 -7.11
C ARG A 125 -4.41 9.95 -6.35
N LYS A 126 -3.60 8.90 -6.24
CA LYS A 126 -4.01 7.66 -5.61
C LYS A 126 -3.20 7.39 -4.36
N PHE A 127 -3.89 7.22 -3.25
CA PHE A 127 -3.34 6.76 -1.98
C PHE A 127 -3.89 5.40 -1.66
N TRP A 128 -3.24 4.70 -0.72
CA TRP A 128 -3.56 3.33 -0.39
C TRP A 128 -3.74 3.13 1.10
N VAL A 129 -4.81 2.49 1.43
CA VAL A 129 -5.08 2.01 2.78
C VAL A 129 -4.94 0.51 2.81
#